data_b0ae371f400380dbc219b72172025ac2
#
_entry.id   b0ae371f400380dbc219b72172025ac2
#
_cell.length_a   1.000
_cell.length_b   1.000
_cell.length_c   1.000
_cell.angle_alpha   90.00
_cell.angle_beta   90.00
_cell.angle_gamma   90.00
#
_symmetry.space_group_name_H-M   'P 1'
#
loop_
_entity.id
_entity.type
_entity.pdbx_description
1 polymer ?
#
loop_
_entity_poly.entity_id
_entity_poly.type
_entity_poly.pdbx_seq_one_letter_code
_entity_poly.pdbx_strand_id
1 'polypeptide(L)'
;MEPKDHWNKIDIVLKPLGGLLTALAVGMVGYYGSATINSSQARDTDVRLYAQLMSQREEAETSLRKDMFNSIIGTFLKTKPSGYDFEQQVLNLELLAYNFHEALDLAPLFKDVYVKIRDSKDLHAEEYMRRLERVAGEVKLKQIAALEESGGKLDATIDLDELNQKLEGMTIIDGTILPQSSQTDPDPALRATRFKLQAISGDKKKREIRVLLEVRTNKQDADSSSPDDAISSIFNISPFDFPMIDNVRLPHGHRCAIVVRKFGDPNVEITLVYFPGSRASLKEKPFYDEAMHDLLYTRSLIDKEKSDLRRAH
;
A
#
# COMPACT_ATOMS: atom_id res chain seq x y z
N MET A 1 -72.97 -13.90 57.51
CA MET A 1 -72.43 -14.50 56.26
C MET A 1 -71.33 -13.63 55.74
N GLU A 2 -70.06 -14.05 55.98
CA GLU A 2 -68.88 -13.28 55.65
C GLU A 2 -68.45 -13.48 54.17
N PRO A 3 -68.08 -12.43 53.41
CA PRO A 3 -67.59 -12.57 52.04
C PRO A 3 -66.11 -12.88 52.09
N LYS A 4 -65.75 -14.12 52.38
CA LYS A 4 -64.34 -14.52 52.58
C LYS A 4 -63.70 -15.27 51.38
N ASP A 5 -64.32 -15.31 50.26
CA ASP A 5 -63.90 -16.29 49.23
C ASP A 5 -63.11 -15.72 48.03
N HIS A 6 -63.14 -14.44 47.74
CA HIS A 6 -62.49 -13.89 46.58
C HIS A 6 -61.01 -13.65 46.75
N TRP A 7 -60.53 -13.21 47.94
CA TRP A 7 -59.13 -12.93 48.24
C TRP A 7 -58.28 -14.20 48.32
N ASN A 8 -58.81 -15.30 48.84
CA ASN A 8 -58.10 -16.57 48.90
C ASN A 8 -57.93 -17.20 47.50
N LYS A 9 -58.84 -17.01 46.59
CA LYS A 9 -58.75 -17.50 45.23
C LYS A 9 -57.72 -16.73 44.42
N ILE A 10 -57.55 -15.38 44.65
CA ILE A 10 -56.56 -14.55 44.06
C ILE A 10 -55.15 -14.94 44.51
N ASP A 11 -54.98 -15.23 45.80
CA ASP A 11 -53.67 -15.59 46.38
C ASP A 11 -53.18 -16.97 45.90
N ILE A 12 -54.10 -17.92 45.66
CA ILE A 12 -53.80 -19.27 45.11
C ILE A 12 -53.33 -19.20 43.65
N VAL A 13 -53.84 -18.23 42.89
CA VAL A 13 -53.47 -18.06 41.48
C VAL A 13 -52.23 -17.15 41.33
N LEU A 14 -52.10 -16.12 42.17
CA LEU A 14 -50.99 -15.15 42.07
C LEU A 14 -49.63 -15.73 42.49
N LYS A 15 -49.60 -16.66 43.46
CA LYS A 15 -48.36 -17.32 43.89
C LYS A 15 -47.68 -18.14 42.81
N PRO A 16 -48.32 -19.04 42.06
CA PRO A 16 -47.70 -19.75 40.98
C PRO A 16 -47.43 -18.86 39.79
N LEU A 17 -48.22 -17.81 39.52
CA LEU A 17 -47.97 -16.83 38.47
C LEU A 17 -46.71 -16.02 38.70
N GLY A 18 -46.43 -15.62 39.94
CA GLY A 18 -45.21 -14.94 40.34
C GLY A 18 -43.96 -15.80 40.08
N GLY A 19 -44.02 -17.10 40.40
CA GLY A 19 -42.95 -18.05 40.11
C GLY A 19 -42.68 -18.21 38.62
N LEU A 20 -43.75 -18.28 37.84
CA LEU A 20 -43.65 -18.42 36.38
C LEU A 20 -43.06 -17.14 35.72
N LEU A 21 -43.49 -15.95 36.15
CA LEU A 21 -42.94 -14.68 35.70
C LEU A 21 -41.47 -14.53 36.05
N THR A 22 -41.06 -14.95 37.26
CA THR A 22 -39.65 -14.91 37.65
C THR A 22 -38.80 -15.86 36.84
N ALA A 23 -39.29 -17.09 36.59
CA ALA A 23 -38.59 -18.05 35.75
C ALA A 23 -38.43 -17.55 34.29
N LEU A 24 -39.46 -16.89 33.75
CA LEU A 24 -39.48 -16.32 32.41
C LEU A 24 -38.52 -15.13 32.32
N ALA A 25 -38.47 -14.25 33.34
CA ALA A 25 -37.53 -13.14 33.41
C ALA A 25 -36.07 -13.61 33.50
N VAL A 26 -35.79 -14.61 34.33
CA VAL A 26 -34.43 -15.20 34.44
C VAL A 26 -34.03 -15.89 33.13
N GLY A 27 -34.96 -16.59 32.46
CA GLY A 27 -34.74 -17.21 31.17
C GLY A 27 -34.41 -16.18 30.07
N MET A 28 -35.14 -15.06 30.03
CA MET A 28 -34.86 -13.97 29.09
C MET A 28 -33.51 -13.31 29.36
N VAL A 29 -33.18 -12.98 30.61
CA VAL A 29 -31.89 -12.39 30.98
C VAL A 29 -30.75 -13.34 30.63
N GLY A 30 -30.93 -14.65 30.89
CA GLY A 30 -29.93 -15.67 30.52
C GLY A 30 -29.74 -15.78 29.01
N TYR A 31 -30.82 -15.76 28.25
CA TYR A 31 -30.78 -15.83 26.78
C TYR A 31 -30.10 -14.58 26.17
N TYR A 32 -30.54 -13.38 26.55
CA TYR A 32 -29.97 -12.16 26.04
C TYR A 32 -28.52 -11.96 26.52
N GLY A 33 -28.21 -12.30 27.77
CA GLY A 33 -26.85 -12.26 28.31
C GLY A 33 -25.92 -13.21 27.56
N SER A 34 -26.33 -14.45 27.31
CA SER A 34 -25.56 -15.43 26.55
C SER A 34 -25.35 -14.99 25.09
N ALA A 35 -26.39 -14.47 24.45
CA ALA A 35 -26.29 -13.98 23.06
C ALA A 35 -25.30 -12.79 22.94
N THR A 36 -25.31 -11.87 23.92
CA THR A 36 -24.40 -10.72 23.94
C THR A 36 -22.95 -11.14 24.22
N ILE A 37 -22.75 -12.05 25.20
CA ILE A 37 -21.43 -12.58 25.51
C ILE A 37 -20.84 -13.35 24.33
N ASN A 38 -21.61 -14.22 23.71
CA ASN A 38 -21.16 -15.00 22.54
C ASN A 38 -20.78 -14.08 21.35
N SER A 39 -21.55 -13.02 21.12
CA SER A 39 -21.24 -12.07 20.04
C SER A 39 -19.96 -11.27 20.33
N SER A 40 -19.73 -10.89 21.58
CA SER A 40 -18.50 -10.21 22.00
C SER A 40 -17.29 -11.13 21.94
N GLN A 41 -17.40 -12.36 22.42
CA GLN A 41 -16.34 -13.36 22.34
C GLN A 41 -15.96 -13.73 20.90
N ALA A 42 -16.95 -13.85 19.99
CA ALA A 42 -16.68 -14.08 18.58
C ALA A 42 -15.88 -12.92 17.98
N ARG A 43 -16.22 -11.67 18.34
CA ARG A 43 -15.49 -10.48 17.89
C ARG A 43 -14.05 -10.46 18.39
N ASP A 44 -13.84 -10.71 19.67
CA ASP A 44 -12.50 -10.74 20.27
C ASP A 44 -11.64 -11.87 19.69
N THR A 45 -12.27 -13.03 19.39
CA THR A 45 -11.57 -14.16 18.78
C THR A 45 -11.14 -13.85 17.34
N ASP A 46 -12.01 -13.20 16.55
CA ASP A 46 -11.67 -12.80 15.18
C ASP A 46 -10.52 -11.80 15.14
N VAL A 47 -10.53 -10.79 16.03
CA VAL A 47 -9.45 -9.81 16.14
C VAL A 47 -8.14 -10.47 16.56
N ARG A 48 -8.18 -11.37 17.56
CA ARG A 48 -7.00 -12.11 18.00
C ARG A 48 -6.45 -13.04 16.91
N LEU A 49 -7.34 -13.76 16.23
CA LEU A 49 -6.96 -14.64 15.13
C LEU A 49 -6.31 -13.84 14.00
N TYR A 50 -6.90 -12.70 13.64
CA TYR A 50 -6.32 -11.82 12.62
C TYR A 50 -4.95 -11.29 13.04
N ALA A 51 -4.80 -10.79 14.26
CA ALA A 51 -3.51 -10.33 14.79
C ALA A 51 -2.47 -11.46 14.81
N GLN A 52 -2.87 -12.68 15.17
CA GLN A 52 -1.99 -13.86 15.15
C GLN A 52 -1.58 -14.24 13.73
N LEU A 53 -2.50 -14.24 12.77
CA LEU A 53 -2.20 -14.51 11.37
C LEU A 53 -1.26 -13.44 10.78
N MET A 54 -1.47 -12.17 11.11
CA MET A 54 -0.59 -11.08 10.70
C MET A 54 0.81 -11.25 11.28
N SER A 55 0.93 -11.60 12.57
CA SER A 55 2.23 -11.87 13.21
C SER A 55 2.94 -13.06 12.59
N GLN A 56 2.24 -14.17 12.36
CA GLN A 56 2.83 -15.37 11.71
C GLN A 56 3.28 -15.05 10.28
N ARG A 57 2.47 -14.30 9.53
CA ARG A 57 2.86 -13.84 8.20
C ARG A 57 4.11 -12.98 8.27
N GLU A 58 4.19 -12.07 9.24
CA GLU A 58 5.36 -11.21 9.46
C GLU A 58 6.63 -11.99 9.76
N GLU A 59 6.55 -13.00 10.62
CA GLU A 59 7.69 -13.89 10.93
C GLU A 59 8.13 -14.67 9.69
N ALA A 60 7.20 -15.26 8.95
CA ALA A 60 7.48 -16.00 7.73
C ALA A 60 8.13 -15.12 6.66
N GLU A 61 7.62 -13.92 6.45
CA GLU A 61 8.18 -12.95 5.50
C GLU A 61 9.57 -12.46 5.93
N THR A 62 9.78 -12.23 7.22
CA THR A 62 11.09 -11.83 7.75
C THR A 62 12.14 -12.93 7.58
N SER A 63 11.77 -14.20 7.84
CA SER A 63 12.64 -15.35 7.60
C SER A 63 12.98 -15.49 6.11
N LEU A 64 11.97 -15.42 5.24
CA LEU A 64 12.16 -15.49 3.80
C LEU A 64 13.09 -14.38 3.29
N ARG A 65 12.89 -13.14 3.75
CA ARG A 65 13.76 -12.01 3.40
C ARG A 65 15.20 -12.23 3.84
N LYS A 66 15.41 -12.76 5.04
CA LYS A 66 16.75 -13.06 5.57
C LYS A 66 17.44 -14.11 4.71
N ASP A 67 16.74 -15.19 4.37
CA ASP A 67 17.30 -16.30 3.58
C ASP A 67 17.63 -15.84 2.15
N MET A 68 16.74 -15.05 1.54
CA MET A 68 16.99 -14.45 0.24
C MET A 68 18.17 -13.46 0.26
N PHE A 69 18.23 -12.60 1.26
CA PHE A 69 19.34 -11.66 1.43
C PHE A 69 20.68 -12.41 1.53
N ASN A 70 20.76 -13.46 2.35
CA ASN A 70 21.95 -14.27 2.48
C ASN A 70 22.33 -14.97 1.16
N SER A 71 21.36 -15.47 0.42
CA SER A 71 21.56 -16.09 -0.89
C SER A 71 22.09 -15.08 -1.92
N ILE A 72 21.49 -13.87 -1.98
CA ILE A 72 21.92 -12.81 -2.88
C ILE A 72 23.34 -12.36 -2.57
N ILE A 73 23.62 -12.02 -1.30
CA ILE A 73 24.94 -11.59 -0.85
C ILE A 73 25.98 -12.68 -1.13
N GLY A 74 25.62 -13.93 -0.86
CA GLY A 74 26.50 -15.07 -1.16
C GLY A 74 26.84 -15.18 -2.65
N THR A 75 25.94 -14.79 -3.54
CA THR A 75 26.13 -14.85 -4.98
C THR A 75 26.88 -13.63 -5.52
N PHE A 76 26.51 -12.41 -5.06
CA PHE A 76 27.11 -11.18 -5.56
C PHE A 76 28.48 -10.84 -4.95
N LEU A 77 28.75 -11.24 -3.69
CA LEU A 77 30.04 -11.02 -3.04
C LEU A 77 31.11 -12.06 -3.43
N LYS A 78 30.72 -13.21 -3.99
CA LYS A 78 31.68 -14.20 -4.51
C LYS A 78 32.21 -13.74 -5.88
N THR A 79 33.20 -12.86 -5.86
CA THR A 79 33.98 -12.55 -7.05
C THR A 79 34.78 -13.79 -7.42
N LYS A 80 34.47 -14.41 -8.55
CA LYS A 80 35.28 -15.53 -9.07
C LYS A 80 36.66 -14.99 -9.48
N PRO A 81 37.74 -15.75 -9.27
CA PRO A 81 39.09 -15.37 -9.71
C PRO A 81 39.21 -15.14 -11.23
N SER A 82 38.24 -15.66 -12.01
CA SER A 82 38.19 -15.59 -13.48
C SER A 82 37.45 -14.36 -14.04
N GLY A 83 37.03 -13.43 -13.19
CA GLY A 83 36.27 -12.24 -13.64
C GLY A 83 34.78 -12.32 -13.38
N TYR A 84 34.05 -11.29 -13.84
CA TYR A 84 32.60 -11.23 -13.70
C TYR A 84 31.92 -12.14 -14.73
N ASP A 85 31.03 -12.99 -14.27
CA ASP A 85 30.11 -13.75 -15.11
C ASP A 85 28.81 -12.96 -15.22
N PHE A 86 28.74 -12.06 -16.18
CA PHE A 86 27.58 -11.17 -16.36
C PHE A 86 26.33 -11.95 -16.74
N GLU A 87 26.44 -13.03 -17.51
CA GLU A 87 25.29 -13.86 -17.84
C GLU A 87 24.63 -14.42 -16.58
N GLN A 88 25.44 -15.00 -15.68
CA GLN A 88 24.93 -15.54 -14.42
C GLN A 88 24.36 -14.45 -13.50
N GLN A 89 24.98 -13.27 -13.45
CA GLN A 89 24.46 -12.17 -12.64
C GLN A 89 23.13 -11.64 -13.17
N VAL A 90 23.00 -11.45 -14.48
CA VAL A 90 21.75 -11.04 -15.12
C VAL A 90 20.67 -12.09 -14.88
N LEU A 91 20.95 -13.37 -15.09
CA LEU A 91 19.99 -14.47 -14.84
C LEU A 91 19.53 -14.48 -13.39
N ASN A 92 20.44 -14.32 -12.44
CA ASN A 92 20.09 -14.26 -11.02
C ASN A 92 19.16 -13.05 -10.71
N LEU A 93 19.44 -11.87 -11.29
CA LEU A 93 18.57 -10.70 -11.13
C LEU A 93 17.20 -10.89 -11.79
N GLU A 94 17.13 -11.52 -12.95
CA GLU A 94 15.87 -11.87 -13.60
C GLU A 94 15.03 -12.77 -12.69
N LEU A 95 15.60 -13.84 -12.15
CA LEU A 95 14.91 -14.77 -11.24
C LEU A 95 14.44 -14.07 -9.96
N LEU A 96 15.27 -13.21 -9.38
CA LEU A 96 14.91 -12.44 -8.19
C LEU A 96 13.79 -11.44 -8.51
N ALA A 97 13.88 -10.75 -9.62
CA ALA A 97 12.90 -9.75 -10.00
C ALA A 97 11.53 -10.38 -10.25
N TYR A 98 11.46 -11.50 -10.96
CA TYR A 98 10.18 -12.15 -11.24
C TYR A 98 9.52 -12.77 -10.01
N ASN A 99 10.30 -13.22 -9.04
CA ASN A 99 9.75 -13.94 -7.87
C ASN A 99 9.60 -13.05 -6.62
N PHE A 100 10.39 -11.96 -6.51
CA PHE A 100 10.52 -11.25 -5.23
C PHE A 100 10.46 -9.71 -5.35
N HIS A 101 10.00 -9.17 -6.48
CA HIS A 101 9.96 -7.73 -6.72
C HIS A 101 9.07 -6.93 -5.75
N GLU A 102 8.17 -7.60 -5.03
CA GLU A 102 7.32 -6.94 -4.03
C GLU A 102 7.96 -6.89 -2.64
N ALA A 103 8.94 -7.77 -2.38
CA ALA A 103 9.54 -7.94 -1.06
C ALA A 103 10.95 -7.37 -0.95
N LEU A 104 11.71 -7.31 -2.06
CA LEU A 104 13.11 -6.91 -2.08
C LEU A 104 13.32 -5.62 -2.87
N ASP A 105 14.15 -4.75 -2.30
CA ASP A 105 14.69 -3.61 -3.01
C ASP A 105 15.79 -4.06 -3.98
N LEU A 106 15.41 -4.22 -5.23
CA LEU A 106 16.30 -4.69 -6.28
C LEU A 106 17.00 -3.55 -7.03
N ALA A 107 16.56 -2.30 -6.84
CA ALA A 107 17.11 -1.14 -7.54
C ALA A 107 18.64 -1.02 -7.41
N PRO A 108 19.25 -1.15 -6.21
CA PRO A 108 20.69 -1.07 -6.06
C PRO A 108 21.44 -2.16 -6.85
N LEU A 109 20.89 -3.38 -6.89
CA LEU A 109 21.52 -4.50 -7.61
C LEU A 109 21.44 -4.31 -9.12
N PHE A 110 20.29 -3.88 -9.64
CA PHE A 110 20.13 -3.57 -11.06
C PHE A 110 21.10 -2.44 -11.50
N LYS A 111 21.16 -1.36 -10.71
CA LYS A 111 22.06 -0.22 -10.99
C LYS A 111 23.53 -0.64 -10.99
N ASP A 112 23.97 -1.41 -9.99
CA ASP A 112 25.36 -1.88 -9.88
C ASP A 112 25.75 -2.79 -11.06
N VAL A 113 24.93 -3.80 -11.36
CA VAL A 113 25.21 -4.72 -12.47
C VAL A 113 25.15 -4.00 -13.82
N TYR A 114 24.18 -3.11 -14.02
CA TYR A 114 24.08 -2.31 -15.25
C TYR A 114 25.33 -1.46 -15.49
N VAL A 115 25.82 -0.78 -14.46
CA VAL A 115 27.05 0.04 -14.56
C VAL A 115 28.28 -0.84 -14.87
N LYS A 116 28.42 -1.98 -14.20
CA LYS A 116 29.52 -2.92 -14.45
C LYS A 116 29.52 -3.47 -15.87
N ILE A 117 28.35 -3.83 -16.39
CA ILE A 117 28.21 -4.31 -17.77
C ILE A 117 28.52 -3.19 -18.76
N ARG A 118 27.96 -2.00 -18.56
CA ARG A 118 28.19 -0.83 -19.44
C ARG A 118 29.66 -0.46 -19.54
N ASP A 119 30.38 -0.51 -18.42
CA ASP A 119 31.79 -0.11 -18.33
C ASP A 119 32.74 -1.28 -18.70
N SER A 120 32.20 -2.47 -18.97
CA SER A 120 32.95 -3.64 -19.41
C SER A 120 33.27 -3.57 -20.90
N LYS A 121 34.20 -4.43 -21.33
CA LYS A 121 34.53 -4.66 -22.75
C LYS A 121 33.93 -5.98 -23.25
N ASP A 122 32.86 -6.48 -22.58
CA ASP A 122 32.21 -7.70 -22.98
C ASP A 122 31.46 -7.53 -24.31
N LEU A 123 31.60 -8.52 -25.19
CA LEU A 123 30.96 -8.48 -26.50
C LEU A 123 29.43 -8.53 -26.43
N HIS A 124 28.87 -9.08 -25.35
CA HIS A 124 27.44 -9.22 -25.11
C HIS A 124 26.88 -8.13 -24.18
N ALA A 125 27.68 -7.10 -23.84
CA ALA A 125 27.27 -6.06 -22.91
C ALA A 125 25.93 -5.41 -23.27
N GLU A 126 25.70 -5.09 -24.54
CA GLU A 126 24.43 -4.50 -24.98
C GLU A 126 23.23 -5.46 -24.83
N GLU A 127 23.44 -6.76 -25.03
CA GLU A 127 22.40 -7.76 -24.84
C GLU A 127 22.02 -7.88 -23.36
N TYR A 128 23.02 -7.93 -22.47
CA TYR A 128 22.80 -7.98 -21.02
C TYR A 128 22.09 -6.72 -20.50
N MET A 129 22.48 -5.54 -20.95
CA MET A 129 21.81 -4.29 -20.61
C MET A 129 20.34 -4.31 -21.06
N ARG A 130 20.05 -4.73 -22.30
CA ARG A 130 18.66 -4.85 -22.81
C ARG A 130 17.84 -5.85 -22.00
N ARG A 131 18.43 -6.98 -21.57
CA ARG A 131 17.76 -7.96 -20.70
C ARG A 131 17.37 -7.33 -19.36
N LEU A 132 18.29 -6.65 -18.70
CA LEU A 132 18.02 -5.94 -17.43
C LEU A 132 16.92 -4.91 -17.57
N GLU A 133 16.95 -4.10 -18.62
CA GLU A 133 15.93 -3.08 -18.88
C GLU A 133 14.55 -3.69 -19.17
N ARG A 134 14.51 -4.78 -19.93
CA ARG A 134 13.27 -5.51 -20.21
C ARG A 134 12.65 -6.03 -18.91
N VAL A 135 13.42 -6.74 -18.08
CA VAL A 135 12.93 -7.30 -16.82
C VAL A 135 12.46 -6.21 -15.87
N ALA A 136 13.25 -5.14 -15.71
CA ALA A 136 12.85 -4.00 -14.90
C ALA A 136 11.56 -3.35 -15.43
N GLY A 137 11.42 -3.23 -16.76
CA GLY A 137 10.22 -2.72 -17.43
C GLY A 137 8.98 -3.58 -17.16
N GLU A 138 9.09 -4.90 -17.29
CA GLU A 138 7.99 -5.84 -17.04
C GLU A 138 7.54 -5.81 -15.57
N VAL A 139 8.48 -5.80 -14.63
CA VAL A 139 8.20 -5.69 -13.19
C VAL A 139 7.49 -4.37 -12.88
N LYS A 140 8.00 -3.25 -13.38
CA LYS A 140 7.38 -1.93 -13.19
C LYS A 140 5.94 -1.89 -13.71
N LEU A 141 5.69 -2.43 -14.89
CA LEU A 141 4.34 -2.45 -15.46
C LEU A 141 3.38 -3.26 -14.59
N LYS A 142 3.80 -4.42 -14.07
CA LYS A 142 3.00 -5.21 -13.11
C LYS A 142 2.70 -4.42 -11.84
N GLN A 143 3.72 -3.78 -11.26
CA GLN A 143 3.55 -2.97 -10.04
C GLN A 143 2.65 -1.76 -10.28
N ILE A 144 2.82 -1.03 -11.40
CA ILE A 144 1.96 0.11 -11.76
C ILE A 144 0.51 -0.35 -11.90
N ALA A 145 0.24 -1.47 -12.60
CA ALA A 145 -1.10 -1.99 -12.77
C ALA A 145 -1.76 -2.33 -11.42
N ALA A 146 -1.03 -2.97 -10.51
CA ALA A 146 -1.53 -3.30 -9.17
C ALA A 146 -1.78 -2.06 -8.29
N LEU A 147 -0.96 -1.02 -8.42
CA LEU A 147 -1.11 0.23 -7.67
C LEU A 147 -2.23 1.11 -8.25
N GLU A 148 -2.40 1.11 -9.58
CA GLU A 148 -3.44 1.89 -10.28
C GLU A 148 -4.85 1.38 -9.94
N GLU A 149 -5.03 0.09 -9.67
CA GLU A 149 -6.31 -0.50 -9.30
C GLU A 149 -6.96 0.19 -8.07
N SER A 150 -6.13 0.64 -7.14
CA SER A 150 -6.58 1.29 -5.89
C SER A 150 -6.18 2.77 -5.78
N GLY A 151 -5.65 3.36 -6.86
CA GLY A 151 -5.11 4.70 -6.88
C GLY A 151 -5.37 5.43 -8.19
N GLY A 152 -4.45 6.29 -8.57
CA GLY A 152 -4.50 7.02 -9.83
C GLY A 152 -3.11 7.28 -10.40
N LYS A 153 -3.04 7.68 -11.66
CA LYS A 153 -1.77 8.00 -12.32
C LYS A 153 -1.83 9.24 -13.17
N LEU A 154 -0.66 9.83 -13.40
CA LEU A 154 -0.40 10.89 -14.37
C LEU A 154 0.81 10.48 -15.21
N ASP A 155 0.67 10.52 -16.52
CA ASP A 155 1.73 10.19 -17.48
C ASP A 155 2.31 11.47 -18.08
N ALA A 156 3.62 11.48 -18.33
CA ALA A 156 4.31 12.59 -19.00
C ALA A 156 5.50 12.08 -19.82
N THR A 157 5.95 12.92 -20.74
CA THR A 157 7.15 12.68 -21.55
C THR A 157 8.07 13.87 -21.43
N ILE A 158 9.37 13.62 -21.28
CA ILE A 158 10.42 14.62 -21.19
C ILE A 158 11.33 14.48 -22.40
N ASP A 159 11.66 15.60 -23.04
CA ASP A 159 12.79 15.69 -23.95
C ASP A 159 14.03 16.10 -23.16
N LEU A 160 15.04 15.22 -23.10
CA LEU A 160 16.28 15.46 -22.35
C LEU A 160 17.14 16.56 -22.95
N ASP A 161 17.07 16.76 -24.26
CA ASP A 161 17.85 17.81 -24.92
C ASP A 161 17.27 19.19 -24.61
N GLU A 162 15.93 19.29 -24.61
CA GLU A 162 15.25 20.50 -24.18
C GLU A 162 15.47 20.78 -22.68
N LEU A 163 15.38 19.74 -21.82
CA LEU A 163 15.62 19.88 -20.39
C LEU A 163 17.01 20.42 -20.08
N ASN A 164 18.03 19.89 -20.73
CA ASN A 164 19.43 20.27 -20.45
C ASN A 164 19.79 21.67 -20.99
N GLN A 165 18.94 22.26 -21.85
CA GLN A 165 19.07 23.66 -22.29
C GLN A 165 18.41 24.66 -21.34
N LYS A 166 17.50 24.20 -20.46
CA LYS A 166 16.77 25.06 -19.52
C LYS A 166 17.43 25.09 -18.15
N LEU A 167 17.95 26.24 -17.75
CA LEU A 167 18.64 26.41 -16.45
C LEU A 167 17.69 26.29 -15.23
N GLU A 168 16.40 26.60 -15.42
CA GLU A 168 15.39 26.58 -14.35
C GLU A 168 14.64 25.25 -14.22
N GLY A 169 15.03 24.25 -15.05
CA GLY A 169 14.28 23.00 -15.16
C GLY A 169 12.96 23.14 -15.93
N MET A 170 12.18 22.06 -16.01
CA MET A 170 10.94 21.98 -16.75
C MET A 170 9.83 21.30 -15.94
N THR A 171 8.68 21.97 -15.81
CA THR A 171 7.50 21.31 -15.24
C THR A 171 6.97 20.27 -16.23
N ILE A 172 6.87 19.03 -15.77
CA ILE A 172 6.50 17.86 -16.58
C ILE A 172 5.13 17.31 -16.21
N ILE A 173 4.73 17.44 -14.95
CA ILE A 173 3.40 17.10 -14.47
C ILE A 173 2.90 18.27 -13.62
N ASP A 174 1.69 18.75 -13.90
CA ASP A 174 0.90 19.60 -13.01
C ASP A 174 -0.55 19.15 -13.12
N GLY A 175 -0.98 18.36 -12.16
CA GLY A 175 -2.28 17.71 -12.22
C GLY A 175 -2.81 17.31 -10.85
N THR A 176 -4.09 17.03 -10.81
CA THR A 176 -4.78 16.57 -9.60
C THR A 176 -5.26 15.14 -9.80
N ILE A 177 -4.97 14.29 -8.85
CA ILE A 177 -5.52 12.93 -8.79
C ILE A 177 -6.66 12.93 -7.79
N LEU A 178 -7.82 12.46 -8.24
CA LEU A 178 -8.95 12.12 -7.39
C LEU A 178 -8.81 10.61 -7.12
N PRO A 179 -8.73 10.18 -5.85
CA PRO A 179 -8.73 8.76 -5.53
C PRO A 179 -10.02 8.15 -6.07
N GLN A 180 -9.92 6.98 -6.67
CA GLN A 180 -11.11 6.23 -7.06
C GLN A 180 -11.80 5.77 -5.76
N SER A 181 -12.86 6.47 -5.37
CA SER A 181 -13.74 5.99 -4.33
C SER A 181 -14.34 4.68 -4.82
N SER A 182 -14.09 3.57 -4.13
CA SER A 182 -14.99 2.42 -4.22
C SER A 182 -16.39 2.95 -3.95
N GLN A 183 -17.36 2.62 -4.79
CA GLN A 183 -18.72 3.22 -4.86
C GLN A 183 -19.52 3.15 -3.54
N THR A 184 -18.97 2.65 -2.47
CA THR A 184 -19.63 2.42 -1.18
C THR A 184 -19.19 3.37 -0.07
N ASP A 185 -18.13 4.15 -0.24
CA ASP A 185 -17.73 5.05 0.84
C ASP A 185 -16.93 6.26 0.35
N PRO A 186 -17.52 7.47 0.37
CA PRO A 186 -16.75 8.67 0.23
C PRO A 186 -15.99 8.92 1.55
N ASP A 187 -14.83 8.27 1.74
CA ASP A 187 -13.93 8.66 2.82
C ASP A 187 -13.59 10.15 2.64
N PRO A 188 -14.04 11.03 3.55
CA PRO A 188 -13.71 12.45 3.48
C PRO A 188 -12.20 12.70 3.59
N ALA A 189 -11.41 11.69 3.98
CA ALA A 189 -9.95 11.74 3.99
C ALA A 189 -9.32 11.59 2.59
N LEU A 190 -10.04 11.05 1.62
CA LEU A 190 -9.60 10.95 0.22
C LEU A 190 -9.77 12.29 -0.49
N ARG A 191 -8.88 13.22 -0.19
CA ARG A 191 -8.92 14.57 -0.76
C ARG A 191 -8.21 14.60 -2.11
N ALA A 192 -8.72 15.43 -3.01
CA ALA A 192 -8.03 15.75 -4.25
C ALA A 192 -6.60 16.18 -3.95
N THR A 193 -5.63 15.42 -4.44
CA THR A 193 -4.22 15.71 -4.22
C THR A 193 -3.61 16.23 -5.51
N ARG A 194 -3.06 17.46 -5.45
CA ARG A 194 -2.37 18.09 -6.57
C ARG A 194 -0.89 17.73 -6.54
N PHE A 195 -0.41 17.27 -7.66
CA PHE A 195 0.98 16.93 -7.89
C PHE A 195 1.59 17.91 -8.90
N LYS A 196 2.76 18.44 -8.55
CA LYS A 196 3.60 19.17 -9.49
C LYS A 196 4.97 18.52 -9.50
N LEU A 197 5.36 18.00 -10.65
CA LEU A 197 6.67 17.39 -10.89
C LEU A 197 7.46 18.25 -11.85
N GLN A 198 8.65 18.63 -11.43
CA GLN A 198 9.57 19.40 -12.23
C GLN A 198 10.85 18.61 -12.45
N ALA A 199 11.29 18.45 -13.70
CA ALA A 199 12.61 17.94 -14.01
C ALA A 199 13.62 19.08 -13.89
N ILE A 200 14.71 18.83 -13.15
CA ILE A 200 15.77 19.79 -12.89
C ILE A 200 16.93 19.57 -13.88
N SER A 201 17.36 18.33 -14.04
CA SER A 201 18.46 17.95 -14.93
C SER A 201 18.35 16.47 -15.32
N GLY A 202 18.91 16.11 -16.47
CA GLY A 202 18.97 14.74 -16.96
C GLY A 202 20.40 14.33 -17.31
N ASP A 203 20.82 13.14 -16.85
CA ASP A 203 22.10 12.52 -17.20
C ASP A 203 21.86 11.31 -18.10
N LYS A 204 22.09 11.48 -19.41
CA LYS A 204 21.92 10.41 -20.41
C LYS A 204 22.86 9.22 -20.15
N LYS A 205 24.08 9.46 -19.64
CA LYS A 205 25.06 8.38 -19.37
C LYS A 205 24.66 7.54 -18.16
N LYS A 206 24.25 8.19 -17.09
CA LYS A 206 23.79 7.51 -15.88
C LYS A 206 22.34 7.01 -16.01
N ARG A 207 21.62 7.52 -17.00
CA ARG A 207 20.18 7.29 -17.19
C ARG A 207 19.36 7.68 -15.96
N GLU A 208 19.69 8.86 -15.43
CA GLU A 208 19.04 9.43 -14.25
C GLU A 208 18.48 10.80 -14.58
N ILE A 209 17.34 11.11 -13.98
CA ILE A 209 16.73 12.44 -14.02
C ILE A 209 16.56 12.92 -12.59
N ARG A 210 17.04 14.10 -12.30
CA ARG A 210 16.82 14.78 -11.03
C ARG A 210 15.50 15.52 -11.10
N VAL A 211 14.63 15.25 -10.15
CA VAL A 211 13.28 15.81 -10.11
C VAL A 211 13.00 16.50 -8.78
N LEU A 212 12.15 17.53 -8.83
CA LEU A 212 11.49 18.16 -7.69
C LEU A 212 10.01 17.75 -7.73
N LEU A 213 9.56 17.09 -6.69
CA LEU A 213 8.16 16.76 -6.47
C LEU A 213 7.56 17.69 -5.42
N GLU A 214 6.49 18.40 -5.78
CA GLU A 214 5.64 19.15 -4.85
C GLU A 214 4.26 18.49 -4.80
N VAL A 215 3.78 18.22 -3.59
CA VAL A 215 2.46 17.61 -3.37
C VAL A 215 1.66 18.52 -2.45
N ARG A 216 0.42 18.83 -2.82
CA ARG A 216 -0.52 19.61 -2.02
C ARG A 216 -1.84 18.87 -1.90
N THR A 217 -2.28 18.66 -0.66
CA THR A 217 -3.58 18.06 -0.38
C THR A 217 -4.55 19.15 0.04
N ASN A 218 -5.66 19.31 -0.69
CA ASN A 218 -6.67 20.29 -0.35
C ASN A 218 -7.46 19.83 0.88
N LYS A 219 -7.50 20.64 1.94
CA LYS A 219 -8.42 20.45 3.07
C LYS A 219 -9.80 20.99 2.70
N GLN A 220 -10.83 20.16 2.81
CA GLN A 220 -12.21 20.56 2.54
C GLN A 220 -12.87 21.32 3.71
N ASP A 221 -12.22 21.41 4.88
CA ASP A 221 -12.77 22.10 6.03
C ASP A 221 -12.49 23.60 5.97
N ALA A 222 -13.54 24.38 5.78
CA ALA A 222 -13.53 25.85 5.64
C ALA A 222 -13.09 26.62 6.91
N ASP A 223 -12.71 25.91 7.99
CA ASP A 223 -12.46 26.54 9.30
C ASP A 223 -11.04 26.28 9.88
N SER A 224 -10.11 25.80 9.08
CA SER A 224 -8.75 25.62 9.56
C SER A 224 -7.74 26.56 8.90
N SER A 225 -7.31 27.55 9.67
CA SER A 225 -6.11 28.39 9.41
C SER A 225 -4.79 27.60 9.47
N SER A 226 -4.84 26.27 9.37
CA SER A 226 -3.63 25.44 9.27
C SER A 226 -3.11 25.46 7.83
N PRO A 227 -1.79 25.63 7.61
CA PRO A 227 -1.21 25.64 6.28
C PRO A 227 -1.54 24.31 5.55
N ASP A 228 -1.79 24.42 4.23
CA ASP A 228 -1.89 23.25 3.35
C ASP A 228 -0.73 22.32 3.64
N ASP A 229 -1.00 21.02 3.81
CA ASP A 229 0.05 20.02 3.94
C ASP A 229 0.81 19.93 2.60
N ALA A 230 1.80 20.78 2.45
CA ALA A 230 2.67 20.81 1.29
C ALA A 230 3.94 20.01 1.57
N ILE A 231 4.22 19.02 0.74
CA ILE A 231 5.46 18.25 0.75
C ILE A 231 6.28 18.64 -0.47
N SER A 232 7.56 18.90 -0.27
CA SER A 232 8.52 19.14 -1.33
C SER A 232 9.73 18.21 -1.15
N SER A 233 10.12 17.50 -2.20
CA SER A 233 11.22 16.54 -2.18
C SER A 233 12.00 16.57 -3.49
N ILE A 234 13.33 16.51 -3.39
CA ILE A 234 14.24 16.42 -4.55
C ILE A 234 14.95 15.07 -4.50
N PHE A 235 14.89 14.32 -5.59
CA PHE A 235 15.55 13.02 -5.72
C PHE A 235 15.86 12.68 -7.17
N ASN A 236 16.64 11.64 -7.39
CA ASN A 236 16.95 11.11 -8.72
C ASN A 236 16.02 9.93 -9.02
N ILE A 237 15.54 9.87 -10.25
CA ILE A 237 14.76 8.74 -10.78
C ILE A 237 15.52 8.08 -11.92
N SER A 238 15.36 6.76 -12.06
CA SER A 238 16.06 5.93 -13.03
C SER A 238 15.17 4.83 -13.61
N PRO A 239 15.58 4.14 -14.69
CA PRO A 239 14.85 3.00 -15.21
C PRO A 239 14.72 1.82 -14.24
N PHE A 240 15.50 1.78 -13.17
CA PHE A 240 15.56 0.68 -12.21
C PHE A 240 14.88 0.98 -10.87
N ASP A 241 14.12 2.07 -10.76
CA ASP A 241 13.32 2.36 -9.59
C ASP A 241 11.95 1.66 -9.69
N PHE A 242 11.53 1.01 -8.61
CA PHE A 242 10.33 0.16 -8.56
C PHE A 242 9.27 0.78 -7.66
N PRO A 243 8.07 1.13 -8.16
CA PRO A 243 7.13 2.00 -7.46
C PRO A 243 6.58 1.46 -6.14
N MET A 244 6.50 0.15 -5.96
CA MET A 244 6.07 -0.42 -4.67
C MET A 244 7.08 -0.20 -3.55
N ILE A 245 8.37 0.02 -3.90
CA ILE A 245 9.48 0.17 -2.95
C ILE A 245 10.00 1.61 -2.97
N ASP A 246 10.27 2.12 -4.17
CA ASP A 246 10.81 3.48 -4.39
C ASP A 246 9.64 4.48 -4.46
N ASN A 247 9.13 4.87 -3.30
CA ASN A 247 7.99 5.77 -3.20
C ASN A 247 8.15 6.79 -2.08
N VAL A 248 7.39 7.87 -2.16
CA VAL A 248 7.34 8.96 -1.18
C VAL A 248 6.10 8.80 -0.31
N ARG A 249 6.28 8.85 1.01
CA ARG A 249 5.17 8.85 1.97
C ARG A 249 4.49 10.21 1.97
N LEU A 250 3.18 10.19 1.91
CA LEU A 250 2.31 11.36 1.95
C LEU A 250 1.45 11.34 3.23
N PRO A 251 0.84 12.48 3.61
CA PRO A 251 -0.13 12.54 4.70
C PRO A 251 -1.29 11.55 4.50
N HIS A 252 -1.95 11.20 5.59
CA HIS A 252 -3.12 10.33 5.61
C HIS A 252 -2.88 8.91 5.08
N GLY A 253 -1.66 8.38 5.27
CA GLY A 253 -1.33 7.00 4.89
C GLY A 253 -1.21 6.75 3.39
N HIS A 254 -1.21 7.79 2.56
CA HIS A 254 -1.02 7.66 1.12
C HIS A 254 0.46 7.72 0.71
N ARG A 255 0.72 7.32 -0.52
CA ARG A 255 2.05 7.32 -1.13
C ARG A 255 1.99 7.73 -2.59
N CYS A 256 3.09 8.22 -3.11
CA CYS A 256 3.28 8.38 -4.54
C CYS A 256 4.66 7.85 -4.97
N ALA A 257 4.71 7.32 -6.17
CA ALA A 257 5.95 6.90 -6.81
C ALA A 257 6.08 7.56 -8.18
N ILE A 258 7.32 7.85 -8.57
CA ILE A 258 7.64 8.36 -9.89
C ILE A 258 8.48 7.31 -10.61
N VAL A 259 8.00 6.86 -11.75
CA VAL A 259 8.54 5.73 -12.49
C VAL A 259 8.99 6.15 -13.87
N VAL A 260 10.22 5.86 -14.21
CA VAL A 260 10.70 5.95 -15.59
C VAL A 260 10.25 4.68 -16.32
N ARG A 261 9.20 4.80 -17.15
CA ARG A 261 8.67 3.67 -17.95
C ARG A 261 9.63 3.28 -19.05
N LYS A 262 10.08 4.27 -19.80
CA LYS A 262 11.03 4.09 -20.89
C LYS A 262 12.03 5.24 -20.89
N PHE A 263 13.30 4.89 -20.92
CA PHE A 263 14.38 5.85 -21.04
C PHE A 263 14.93 5.82 -22.47
N GLY A 264 14.39 6.67 -23.32
CA GLY A 264 14.84 6.85 -24.70
C GLY A 264 15.82 8.02 -24.84
N ASP A 265 16.28 8.25 -26.02
CA ASP A 265 17.08 9.40 -26.41
C ASP A 265 16.46 10.04 -27.65
N PRO A 266 15.90 11.27 -27.58
CA PRO A 266 15.90 12.17 -26.43
C PRO A 266 14.74 11.97 -25.44
N ASN A 267 13.70 11.18 -25.75
CA ASN A 267 12.43 11.15 -25.03
C ASN A 267 12.42 10.13 -23.89
N VAL A 268 12.05 10.60 -22.70
CA VAL A 268 11.86 9.75 -21.51
C VAL A 268 10.38 9.78 -21.11
N GLU A 269 9.78 8.61 -20.98
CA GLU A 269 8.40 8.42 -20.52
C GLU A 269 8.39 8.22 -18.99
N ILE A 270 7.60 9.02 -18.29
CA ILE A 270 7.48 9.02 -16.83
C ILE A 270 6.02 8.84 -16.44
N THR A 271 5.79 8.07 -15.39
CA THR A 271 4.48 7.91 -14.76
C THR A 271 4.61 8.26 -13.28
N LEU A 272 3.74 9.15 -12.80
CA LEU A 272 3.50 9.36 -11.37
C LEU A 272 2.30 8.50 -10.98
N VAL A 273 2.46 7.65 -9.95
CA VAL A 273 1.39 6.80 -9.41
C VAL A 273 1.11 7.24 -7.98
N TYR A 274 -0.17 7.46 -7.66
CA TYR A 274 -0.66 7.79 -6.32
C TYR A 274 -1.52 6.64 -5.81
N PHE A 275 -1.26 6.17 -4.58
CA PHE A 275 -1.89 4.96 -4.06
C PHE A 275 -1.94 4.92 -2.52
N PRO A 276 -2.83 4.09 -1.91
CA PRO A 276 -2.86 3.86 -0.47
C PRO A 276 -1.59 3.18 0.03
N GLY A 277 -1.10 3.56 1.20
CA GLY A 277 0.11 2.99 1.81
C GLY A 277 0.04 1.48 2.06
N SER A 278 -1.16 0.94 2.24
CA SER A 278 -1.41 -0.50 2.36
C SER A 278 -0.99 -1.31 1.12
N ARG A 279 -0.86 -0.66 -0.03
CA ARG A 279 -0.39 -1.27 -1.29
C ARG A 279 1.12 -1.13 -1.51
N ALA A 280 1.82 -0.42 -0.63
CA ALA A 280 3.28 -0.37 -0.69
C ALA A 280 3.90 -1.74 -0.41
N SER A 281 5.18 -1.88 -0.76
CA SER A 281 5.95 -3.09 -0.49
C SER A 281 5.88 -3.49 0.99
N LEU A 282 5.97 -4.79 1.22
CA LEU A 282 6.11 -5.38 2.56
C LEU A 282 7.36 -4.89 3.32
N LYS A 283 8.34 -4.31 2.64
CA LYS A 283 9.49 -3.62 3.25
C LYS A 283 9.05 -2.41 4.08
N GLU A 284 8.01 -1.71 3.60
CA GLU A 284 7.45 -0.53 4.25
C GLU A 284 6.03 -0.84 4.74
N LYS A 285 5.92 -1.81 5.64
CA LYS A 285 4.63 -2.21 6.21
C LYS A 285 3.91 -1.01 6.78
N PRO A 286 2.59 -0.91 6.56
CA PRO A 286 1.77 -0.03 7.37
C PRO A 286 1.99 -0.42 8.84
N PHE A 287 2.14 0.58 9.71
CA PHE A 287 2.21 0.31 11.14
C PHE A 287 0.97 -0.50 11.55
N TYR A 288 1.13 -1.37 12.56
CA TYR A 288 0.04 -2.16 13.13
C TYR A 288 -1.22 -1.31 13.39
N ASP A 289 -1.04 -0.07 13.84
CA ASP A 289 -2.11 0.88 14.10
C ASP A 289 -2.89 1.29 12.84
N GLU A 290 -2.22 1.49 11.70
CA GLU A 290 -2.88 1.80 10.42
C GLU A 290 -3.71 0.60 9.93
N ALA A 291 -3.15 -0.61 10.00
CA ALA A 291 -3.84 -1.84 9.60
C ALA A 291 -5.04 -2.13 10.51
N MET A 292 -4.91 -1.89 11.81
CA MET A 292 -6.02 -2.04 12.76
C MET A 292 -7.09 -0.96 12.56
N HIS A 293 -6.70 0.27 12.27
CA HIS A 293 -7.63 1.35 11.97
C HIS A 293 -8.48 1.02 10.73
N ASP A 294 -7.85 0.59 9.63
CA ASP A 294 -8.54 0.20 8.40
C ASP A 294 -9.50 -0.98 8.63
N LEU A 295 -9.08 -1.93 9.46
CA LEU A 295 -9.89 -3.10 9.79
C LEU A 295 -11.12 -2.74 10.64
N LEU A 296 -10.95 -1.89 11.65
CA LEU A 296 -12.02 -1.40 12.49
C LEU A 296 -12.99 -0.50 11.72
N TYR A 297 -12.47 0.33 10.82
CA TYR A 297 -13.25 1.20 9.95
C TYR A 297 -14.11 0.38 8.98
N THR A 298 -13.53 -0.54 8.22
CA THR A 298 -14.26 -1.45 7.31
C THR A 298 -15.36 -2.22 8.02
N ARG A 299 -15.09 -2.65 9.26
CA ARG A 299 -16.07 -3.36 10.08
C ARG A 299 -17.22 -2.46 10.52
N SER A 300 -16.95 -1.23 10.91
CA SER A 300 -17.97 -0.24 11.29
C SER A 300 -18.96 0.03 10.15
N LEU A 301 -18.48 0.04 8.92
CA LEU A 301 -19.28 0.22 7.71
C LEU A 301 -20.22 -0.98 7.47
N ILE A 302 -19.68 -2.19 7.56
CA ILE A 302 -20.47 -3.43 7.41
C ILE A 302 -21.57 -3.51 8.48
N ASP A 303 -21.27 -3.13 9.73
CA ASP A 303 -22.23 -3.13 10.81
C ASP A 303 -23.33 -2.05 10.61
N LYS A 304 -22.96 -0.89 10.05
CA LYS A 304 -23.90 0.18 9.69
C LYS A 304 -24.84 -0.26 8.57
N GLU A 305 -24.29 -0.82 7.49
CA GLU A 305 -25.08 -1.33 6.37
C GLU A 305 -26.08 -2.42 6.81
N LYS A 306 -25.65 -3.37 7.67
CA LYS A 306 -26.53 -4.37 8.26
C LYS A 306 -27.63 -3.76 9.14
N SER A 307 -27.34 -2.67 9.85
CA SER A 307 -28.31 -1.97 10.68
C SER A 307 -29.35 -1.23 9.83
N ASP A 308 -28.92 -0.63 8.72
CA ASP A 308 -29.80 0.09 7.80
C ASP A 308 -30.72 -0.86 7.02
N LEU A 309 -30.21 -2.03 6.60
CA LEU A 309 -31.01 -3.10 6.00
C LEU A 309 -32.06 -3.65 6.97
N ARG A 310 -31.77 -3.74 8.28
CA ARG A 310 -32.74 -4.17 9.30
C ARG A 310 -33.79 -3.13 9.63
N ARG A 311 -33.54 -1.84 9.33
CA ARG A 311 -34.53 -0.76 9.52
C ARG A 311 -35.45 -0.59 8.31
N ALA A 312 -35.05 -1.10 7.14
CA ALA A 312 -35.79 -1.01 5.89
C ALA A 312 -36.80 -2.18 5.71
N HIS A 313 -36.79 -3.19 6.57
CA HIS A 313 -37.75 -4.29 6.70
C HIS A 313 -38.51 -4.18 8.02
#